data_98a3c35a8f1ca72db4d5ab0f7c39109c
#
_entry.id   98a3c35a8f1ca72db4d5ab0f7c39109c
#
_cell.length_a   1.000
_cell.length_b   1.000
_cell.length_c   1.000
_cell.angle_alpha   90.00
_cell.angle_beta   90.00
_cell.angle_gamma   90.00
#
_symmetry.space_group_name_H-M   'P 1'
#
loop_
_entity.id
_entity.type
_entity.pdbx_description
1 polymer ?
#
loop_
_entity_poly.entity_id
_entity_poly.type
_entity_poly.pdbx_seq_one_letter_code
_entity_poly.pdbx_strand_id
1 'polypeptide(L)'
;LALAYLAMPMSDKADRVRVGVAVSALRAALRVFTPETYPLAWTSTQLNLANALQYLPSAHQEQNLDEAVQIYEELLTIRSVEQDPLGTARILANQANALGHLGVYEPALERLATARDLFVVGGDVVAAGDVDELIASMTDAQLAATGQV
;
A
#
# COMPACT_ATOMS: atom_id res chain seq x y z
N LEU A 1 -6.50 -8.16 15.12
CA LEU A 1 -7.50 -7.11 15.36
C LEU A 1 -7.45 -6.01 14.29
N ALA A 2 -6.28 -5.42 14.03
CA ALA A 2 -6.13 -4.36 13.04
C ALA A 2 -6.54 -4.79 11.63
N LEU A 3 -6.18 -6.01 11.19
CA LEU A 3 -6.56 -6.55 9.89
C LEU A 3 -8.07 -6.72 9.73
N ALA A 4 -8.77 -7.15 10.80
CA ALA A 4 -10.22 -7.29 10.78
C ALA A 4 -10.91 -5.93 10.56
N TYR A 5 -10.38 -4.85 11.15
CA TYR A 5 -10.90 -3.50 10.93
C TYR A 5 -10.71 -3.00 9.50
N LEU A 6 -9.58 -3.34 8.87
CA LEU A 6 -9.25 -2.88 7.50
C LEU A 6 -9.97 -3.67 6.40
N ALA A 7 -10.44 -4.89 6.70
CA ALA A 7 -11.13 -5.73 5.73
C ALA A 7 -12.57 -5.27 5.42
N MET A 8 -13.13 -4.33 6.18
CA MET A 8 -14.50 -3.85 6.02
C MET A 8 -14.57 -2.63 5.11
N PRO A 9 -15.62 -2.48 4.30
CA PRO A 9 -15.81 -1.29 3.47
C PRO A 9 -15.89 -0.02 4.32
N MET A 10 -15.24 1.04 3.86
CA MET A 10 -15.22 2.33 4.56
C MET A 10 -16.35 3.23 4.08
N SER A 11 -17.51 3.10 4.67
CA SER A 11 -18.71 3.80 4.24
C SER A 11 -19.21 4.88 5.20
N ASP A 12 -18.80 4.88 6.46
CA ASP A 12 -19.34 5.78 7.46
C ASP A 12 -18.33 6.24 8.54
N LYS A 13 -18.82 6.97 9.53
CA LYS A 13 -18.04 7.48 10.66
C LYS A 13 -17.41 6.35 11.49
N ALA A 14 -18.10 5.22 11.62
CA ALA A 14 -17.58 4.06 12.36
C ALA A 14 -16.35 3.46 11.66
N ASP A 15 -16.34 3.46 10.33
CA ASP A 15 -15.20 2.99 9.54
C ASP A 15 -13.96 3.86 9.76
N ARG A 16 -14.14 5.17 9.84
CA ARG A 16 -13.04 6.10 10.13
C ARG A 16 -12.42 5.85 11.50
N VAL A 17 -13.27 5.57 12.50
CA VAL A 17 -12.81 5.21 13.85
C VAL A 17 -12.03 3.89 13.83
N ARG A 18 -12.51 2.91 13.06
CA ARG A 18 -11.84 1.61 12.92
C ARG A 18 -10.41 1.75 12.39
N VAL A 19 -10.23 2.58 11.36
CA VAL A 19 -8.88 2.82 10.80
C VAL A 19 -7.99 3.50 11.84
N GLY A 20 -8.48 4.48 12.57
CA GLY A 20 -7.74 5.14 13.65
C GLY A 20 -7.32 4.16 14.76
N VAL A 21 -8.23 3.27 15.16
CA VAL A 21 -7.92 2.20 16.13
C VAL A 21 -6.85 1.26 15.59
N ALA A 22 -6.95 0.87 14.31
CA ALA A 22 -5.97 0.00 13.67
C ALA A 22 -4.58 0.64 13.65
N VAL A 23 -4.47 1.90 13.25
CA VAL A 23 -3.19 2.64 13.24
C VAL A 23 -2.58 2.70 14.64
N SER A 24 -3.37 3.04 15.65
CA SER A 24 -2.90 3.09 17.04
C SER A 24 -2.40 1.74 17.55
N ALA A 25 -3.13 0.66 17.24
CA ALA A 25 -2.74 -0.70 17.63
C ALA A 25 -1.44 -1.14 16.94
N LEU A 26 -1.28 -0.82 15.65
CA LEU A 26 -0.09 -1.15 14.88
C LEU A 26 1.14 -0.38 15.38
N ARG A 27 1.00 0.90 15.68
CA ARG A 27 2.08 1.69 16.29
C ARG A 27 2.48 1.15 17.68
N ALA A 28 1.51 0.71 18.46
CA ALA A 28 1.79 0.07 19.76
C ALA A 28 2.55 -1.25 19.59
N ALA A 29 2.18 -2.06 18.61
CA ALA A 29 2.87 -3.33 18.30
C ALA A 29 4.33 -3.09 17.88
N LEU A 30 4.62 -2.01 17.15
CA LEU A 30 5.98 -1.65 16.73
C LEU A 30 6.90 -1.21 17.88
N ARG A 31 6.36 -0.95 19.07
CA ARG A 31 7.18 -0.74 20.27
C ARG A 31 7.77 -2.05 20.81
N VAL A 32 7.14 -3.18 20.48
CA VAL A 32 7.55 -4.51 20.90
C VAL A 32 8.29 -5.25 19.77
N PHE A 33 7.71 -5.21 18.56
CA PHE A 33 8.31 -5.87 17.41
C PHE A 33 9.35 -4.96 16.76
N THR A 34 10.61 -5.39 16.80
CA THR A 34 11.71 -4.70 16.14
C THR A 34 12.31 -5.62 15.07
N PRO A 35 13.02 -5.07 14.07
CA PRO A 35 13.66 -5.91 13.03
C PRO A 35 14.63 -6.94 13.60
N GLU A 36 15.27 -6.61 14.73
CA GLU A 36 16.27 -7.46 15.37
C GLU A 36 15.65 -8.59 16.19
N THR A 37 14.53 -8.33 16.87
CA THR A 37 13.93 -9.30 17.82
C THR A 37 12.84 -10.14 17.18
N TYR A 38 12.01 -9.55 16.35
CA TYR A 38 10.86 -10.21 15.70
C TYR A 38 10.72 -9.77 14.26
N PRO A 39 11.65 -10.13 13.36
CA PRO A 39 11.70 -9.59 11.99
C PRO A 39 10.42 -9.84 11.18
N LEU A 40 9.82 -11.02 11.28
CA LEU A 40 8.60 -11.33 10.53
C LEU A 40 7.39 -10.55 11.06
N ALA A 41 7.24 -10.46 12.38
CA ALA A 41 6.17 -9.69 13.00
C ALA A 41 6.34 -8.19 12.73
N TRP A 42 7.57 -7.69 12.78
CA TRP A 42 7.88 -6.30 12.43
C TRP A 42 7.50 -6.00 10.98
N THR A 43 7.93 -6.82 10.02
CA THR A 43 7.61 -6.66 8.59
C THR A 43 6.11 -6.64 8.34
N SER A 44 5.39 -7.60 8.92
CA SER A 44 3.92 -7.67 8.77
C SER A 44 3.22 -6.47 9.40
N THR A 45 3.68 -6.02 10.56
CA THR A 45 3.11 -4.86 11.24
C THR A 45 3.36 -3.57 10.47
N GLN A 46 4.56 -3.38 9.93
CA GLN A 46 4.90 -2.25 9.08
C GLN A 46 4.04 -2.21 7.81
N LEU A 47 3.86 -3.35 7.14
CA LEU A 47 3.02 -3.44 5.96
C LEU A 47 1.57 -3.05 6.28
N ASN A 48 1.03 -3.57 7.37
CA ASN A 48 -0.33 -3.25 7.80
C ASN A 48 -0.47 -1.78 8.19
N LEU A 49 0.54 -1.19 8.82
CA LEU A 49 0.56 0.24 9.15
C LEU A 49 0.53 1.09 7.87
N ALA A 50 1.37 0.79 6.89
CA ALA A 50 1.38 1.51 5.63
C ALA A 50 0.03 1.41 4.91
N ASN A 51 -0.57 0.22 4.87
CA ASN A 51 -1.91 0.02 4.30
C ASN A 51 -2.97 0.85 5.03
N ALA A 52 -2.94 0.87 6.36
CA ALA A 52 -3.90 1.64 7.17
C ALA A 52 -3.73 3.15 6.99
N LEU A 53 -2.51 3.64 6.87
CA LEU A 53 -2.22 5.07 6.69
C LEU A 53 -2.83 5.64 5.41
N GLN A 54 -2.98 4.84 4.35
CA GLN A 54 -3.62 5.27 3.12
C GLN A 54 -5.11 5.62 3.32
N TYR A 55 -5.75 4.99 4.29
CA TYR A 55 -7.19 5.15 4.57
C TYR A 55 -7.49 5.96 5.82
N LEU A 56 -6.46 6.43 6.54
CA LEU A 56 -6.64 7.19 7.78
C LEU A 56 -7.18 8.59 7.44
N PRO A 57 -8.44 8.92 7.83
CA PRO A 57 -8.98 10.26 7.65
C PRO A 57 -8.25 11.22 8.59
N SER A 58 -7.61 12.22 8.02
CA SER A 58 -6.76 13.14 8.78
C SER A 58 -6.61 14.46 8.03
N ALA A 59 -6.40 15.54 8.79
CA ALA A 59 -5.95 16.81 8.23
C ALA A 59 -4.52 16.73 7.68
N HIS A 60 -3.80 15.64 7.98
CA HIS A 60 -2.42 15.39 7.56
C HIS A 60 -2.33 14.22 6.58
N GLN A 61 -3.30 14.10 5.68
CA GLN A 61 -3.38 12.96 4.76
C GLN A 61 -2.16 12.83 3.86
N GLU A 62 -1.62 13.94 3.37
CA GLU A 62 -0.42 13.95 2.54
C GLU A 62 0.78 13.35 3.30
N GLN A 63 0.98 13.75 4.55
CA GLN A 63 2.05 13.20 5.39
C GLN A 63 1.85 11.73 5.70
N ASN A 64 0.60 11.29 5.90
CA ASN A 64 0.29 9.88 6.12
C ASN A 64 0.60 9.04 4.87
N LEU A 65 0.31 9.57 3.69
CA LEU A 65 0.64 8.92 2.42
C LEU A 65 2.14 8.86 2.18
N ASP A 66 2.87 9.94 2.50
CA ASP A 66 4.33 9.96 2.42
C ASP A 66 4.95 8.91 3.35
N GLU A 67 4.46 8.81 4.58
CA GLU A 67 4.92 7.80 5.53
C GLU A 67 4.66 6.39 4.97
N ALA A 68 3.48 6.15 4.40
CA ALA A 68 3.15 4.87 3.79
C ALA A 68 4.11 4.52 2.64
N VAL A 69 4.38 5.47 1.74
CA VAL A 69 5.33 5.28 0.64
C VAL A 69 6.73 4.92 1.15
N GLN A 70 7.20 5.58 2.19
CA GLN A 70 8.51 5.30 2.78
C GLN A 70 8.58 3.91 3.43
N ILE A 71 7.52 3.50 4.13
CA ILE A 71 7.44 2.16 4.71
C ILE A 71 7.49 1.10 3.60
N TYR A 72 6.72 1.26 2.54
CA TYR A 72 6.76 0.33 1.40
C TYR A 72 8.15 0.26 0.77
N GLU A 73 8.82 1.39 0.61
CA GLU A 73 10.17 1.45 0.06
C GLU A 73 11.16 0.67 0.92
N GLU A 74 11.11 0.85 2.24
CA GLU A 74 11.94 0.10 3.18
C GLU A 74 11.68 -1.41 3.08
N LEU A 75 10.41 -1.82 3.04
CA LEU A 75 10.04 -3.23 2.90
C LEU A 75 10.53 -3.84 1.59
N LEU A 76 10.53 -3.08 0.50
CA LEU A 76 11.05 -3.52 -0.80
C LEU A 76 12.56 -3.74 -0.77
N THR A 77 13.33 -3.03 0.05
CA THR A 77 14.77 -3.21 0.16
C THR A 77 15.16 -4.52 0.85
N ILE A 78 14.29 -5.04 1.72
CA ILE A 78 14.58 -6.26 2.49
C ILE A 78 13.89 -7.51 1.94
N ARG A 79 13.01 -7.35 0.96
CA ARG A 79 12.25 -8.45 0.36
C ARG A 79 12.90 -8.90 -0.95
N SER A 80 13.07 -10.21 -1.10
CA SER A 80 13.59 -10.79 -2.34
C SER A 80 12.46 -11.04 -3.33
N VAL A 81 12.59 -10.49 -4.54
CA VAL A 81 11.67 -10.71 -5.65
C VAL A 81 11.65 -12.19 -6.05
N GLU A 82 12.82 -12.83 -6.06
CA GLU A 82 12.95 -14.23 -6.46
C GLU A 82 12.31 -15.19 -5.47
N GLN A 83 12.36 -14.85 -4.17
CA GLN A 83 11.80 -15.68 -3.11
C GLN A 83 10.31 -15.47 -2.91
N ASP A 84 9.82 -14.24 -3.13
CA ASP A 84 8.42 -13.88 -2.90
C ASP A 84 7.93 -12.85 -3.94
N PRO A 85 7.76 -13.28 -5.21
CA PRO A 85 7.30 -12.37 -6.25
C PRO A 85 5.89 -11.81 -5.97
N LEU A 86 4.97 -12.62 -5.43
CA LEU A 86 3.61 -12.18 -5.12
C LEU A 86 3.58 -11.14 -3.99
N GLY A 87 4.35 -11.36 -2.93
CA GLY A 87 4.46 -10.40 -1.84
C GLY A 87 5.07 -9.08 -2.29
N THR A 88 6.12 -9.13 -3.11
CA THR A 88 6.72 -7.95 -3.72
C THR A 88 5.72 -7.20 -4.60
N ALA A 89 4.97 -7.91 -5.42
CA ALA A 89 3.94 -7.33 -6.28
C ALA A 89 2.87 -6.57 -5.48
N ARG A 90 2.40 -7.15 -4.36
CA ARG A 90 1.41 -6.50 -3.49
C ARG A 90 1.96 -5.21 -2.88
N ILE A 91 3.20 -5.21 -2.42
CA ILE A 91 3.83 -4.00 -1.87
C ILE A 91 3.96 -2.93 -2.94
N LEU A 92 4.42 -3.27 -4.14
CA LEU A 92 4.53 -2.34 -5.26
C LEU A 92 3.18 -1.74 -5.64
N ALA A 93 2.13 -2.56 -5.73
CA ALA A 93 0.79 -2.09 -6.05
C ALA A 93 0.23 -1.15 -4.97
N ASN A 94 0.43 -1.47 -3.70
CA ASN A 94 0.00 -0.63 -2.58
C ASN A 94 0.78 0.69 -2.53
N GLN A 95 2.09 0.67 -2.78
CA GLN A 95 2.91 1.87 -2.88
C GLN A 95 2.45 2.75 -4.06
N ALA A 96 2.18 2.15 -5.19
CA ALA A 96 1.67 2.86 -6.37
C ALA A 96 0.34 3.55 -6.09
N ASN A 97 -0.56 2.89 -5.33
CA ASN A 97 -1.82 3.50 -4.92
C ASN A 97 -1.58 4.76 -4.06
N ALA A 98 -0.68 4.68 -3.10
CA ALA A 98 -0.32 5.84 -2.26
C ALA A 98 0.30 6.97 -3.10
N LEU A 99 1.21 6.64 -4.01
CA LEU A 99 1.81 7.60 -4.94
C LEU A 99 0.77 8.27 -5.84
N GLY A 100 -0.20 7.51 -6.34
CA GLY A 100 -1.31 8.01 -7.14
C GLY A 100 -2.16 9.04 -6.37
N HIS A 101 -2.46 8.76 -5.11
CA HIS A 101 -3.17 9.70 -4.24
C HIS A 101 -2.36 10.98 -3.96
N LEU A 102 -1.04 10.91 -3.98
CA LEU A 102 -0.16 12.07 -3.89
C LEU A 102 -0.01 12.82 -5.23
N GLY A 103 -0.57 12.32 -6.31
CA GLY A 103 -0.43 12.89 -7.65
C GLY A 103 0.91 12.60 -8.32
N VAL A 104 1.69 11.66 -7.78
CA VAL A 104 2.99 11.25 -8.31
C VAL A 104 2.77 10.07 -9.26
N TYR A 105 2.25 10.36 -10.45
CA TYR A 105 1.71 9.34 -11.34
C TYR A 105 2.76 8.52 -12.08
N GLU A 106 3.85 9.13 -12.56
CA GLU A 106 4.85 8.43 -13.35
C GLU A 106 5.52 7.28 -12.57
N PRO A 107 6.08 7.52 -11.37
CA PRO A 107 6.59 6.42 -10.54
C PRO A 107 5.53 5.41 -10.14
N ALA A 108 4.28 5.85 -9.90
CA ALA A 108 3.18 4.95 -9.57
C ALA A 108 2.90 3.96 -10.71
N LEU A 109 2.82 4.45 -11.95
CA LEU A 109 2.58 3.63 -13.14
C LEU A 109 3.74 2.64 -13.39
N GLU A 110 4.98 3.05 -13.16
CA GLU A 110 6.14 2.14 -13.25
C GLU A 110 6.04 0.99 -12.26
N ARG A 111 5.65 1.28 -11.02
CA ARG A 111 5.47 0.25 -9.98
C ARG A 111 4.32 -0.69 -10.29
N LEU A 112 3.23 -0.16 -10.83
CA LEU A 112 2.09 -0.99 -11.25
C LEU A 112 2.46 -1.92 -12.40
N ALA A 113 3.24 -1.46 -13.38
CA ALA A 113 3.70 -2.30 -14.48
C ALA A 113 4.56 -3.46 -13.96
N THR A 114 5.49 -3.18 -13.04
CA THR A 114 6.31 -4.21 -12.40
C THR A 114 5.46 -5.19 -11.59
N ALA A 115 4.52 -4.67 -10.80
CA ALA A 115 3.61 -5.50 -9.98
C ALA A 115 2.80 -6.45 -10.88
N ARG A 116 2.27 -5.95 -11.98
CA ARG A 116 1.52 -6.75 -12.95
C ARG A 116 2.33 -7.93 -13.45
N ASP A 117 3.55 -7.67 -13.90
CA ASP A 117 4.44 -8.72 -14.41
C ASP A 117 4.75 -9.76 -13.34
N LEU A 118 4.98 -9.34 -12.10
CA LEU A 118 5.24 -10.24 -10.97
C LEU A 118 4.01 -11.07 -10.60
N PHE A 119 2.81 -10.51 -10.67
CA PHE A 119 1.58 -11.28 -10.47
C PHE A 119 1.40 -12.35 -11.54
N VAL A 120 1.71 -12.03 -12.80
CA VAL A 120 1.66 -13.03 -13.90
C VAL A 120 2.68 -14.13 -13.65
N VAL A 121 3.92 -13.80 -13.35
CA VAL A 121 4.99 -14.77 -13.06
C VAL A 121 4.64 -15.64 -11.86
N GLY A 122 4.04 -15.05 -10.82
CA GLY A 122 3.60 -15.77 -9.62
C GLY A 122 2.30 -16.55 -9.79
N GLY A 123 1.65 -16.46 -10.93
CA GLY A 123 0.42 -17.22 -11.25
C GLY A 123 -0.87 -16.58 -10.74
N ASP A 124 -0.84 -15.33 -10.25
CA ASP A 124 -2.03 -14.61 -9.80
C ASP A 124 -2.58 -13.71 -10.92
N VAL A 125 -3.26 -14.33 -11.88
CA VAL A 125 -3.81 -13.64 -13.05
C VAL A 125 -4.97 -12.71 -12.69
N VAL A 126 -5.70 -12.98 -11.60
CA VAL A 126 -6.78 -12.11 -11.12
C VAL A 126 -6.19 -10.80 -10.61
N ALA A 127 -5.17 -10.86 -9.77
CA ALA A 127 -4.47 -9.67 -9.28
C ALA A 127 -3.81 -8.89 -10.41
N ALA A 128 -3.25 -9.57 -11.41
CA ALA A 128 -2.71 -8.91 -12.61
C ALA A 128 -3.79 -8.12 -13.36
N GLY A 129 -4.99 -8.67 -13.49
CA GLY A 129 -6.14 -7.99 -14.09
C GLY A 129 -6.58 -6.77 -13.29
N ASP A 130 -6.61 -6.88 -11.96
CA ASP A 130 -6.92 -5.75 -11.07
C ASP A 130 -5.90 -4.62 -11.23
N VAL A 131 -4.63 -4.96 -11.38
CA VAL A 131 -3.57 -3.98 -11.62
C VAL A 131 -3.74 -3.31 -12.99
N ASP A 132 -4.13 -4.04 -14.03
CA ASP A 132 -4.43 -3.45 -15.34
C ASP A 132 -5.54 -2.40 -15.26
N GLU A 133 -6.57 -2.64 -14.45
CA GLU A 133 -7.64 -1.66 -14.20
C GLU A 133 -7.11 -0.42 -13.46
N LEU A 134 -6.23 -0.62 -12.48
CA LEU A 134 -5.59 0.49 -11.77
C LEU A 134 -4.70 1.32 -12.70
N ILE A 135 -3.95 0.69 -13.60
CA ILE A 135 -3.12 1.38 -14.60
C ILE A 135 -4.01 2.27 -15.48
N ALA A 136 -5.12 1.74 -15.97
CA ALA A 136 -6.06 2.50 -16.81
C ALA A 136 -6.62 3.70 -16.06
N SER A 137 -7.10 3.49 -14.82
CA SER A 137 -7.66 4.54 -13.97
C SER A 137 -6.62 5.62 -13.64
N MET A 138 -5.41 5.22 -13.33
CA MET A 138 -4.33 6.15 -12.97
C MET A 138 -3.83 6.94 -14.18
N THR A 139 -3.78 6.31 -15.36
CA THR A 139 -3.46 6.98 -16.62
C THR A 139 -4.48 8.06 -16.92
N ASP A 140 -5.78 7.78 -16.75
CA ASP A 140 -6.84 8.77 -16.92
C ASP A 140 -6.69 9.93 -15.93
N ALA A 141 -6.37 9.65 -14.67
CA ALA A 141 -6.13 10.67 -13.65
C ALA A 141 -4.91 11.55 -13.99
N GLN A 142 -3.84 10.95 -14.50
CA GLN A 142 -2.66 11.68 -14.96
C GLN A 142 -3.00 12.62 -16.12
N LEU A 143 -3.73 12.14 -17.12
CA LEU A 143 -4.14 12.94 -18.26
C LEU A 143 -5.03 14.11 -17.81
N ALA A 144 -5.97 13.88 -16.92
CA ALA A 144 -6.83 14.93 -16.35
C ALA A 144 -6.01 15.98 -15.59
N ALA A 145 -5.03 15.55 -14.80
CA ALA A 145 -4.17 16.46 -14.02
C ALA A 145 -3.26 17.33 -14.90
N THR A 146 -2.85 16.80 -16.07
CA THR A 146 -2.02 17.54 -17.03
C THR A 146 -2.82 18.37 -18.04
N GLY A 147 -4.16 18.31 -18.00
CA GLY A 147 -5.02 19.02 -18.94
C GLY A 147 -5.01 18.47 -20.36
N GLN A 148 -4.62 17.21 -20.57
CA GLN A 148 -4.54 16.56 -21.87
C GLN A 148 -5.80 15.74 -22.23
N VAL A 149 -6.87 15.94 -21.46
CA VAL A 149 -8.16 15.27 -21.70
C VAL A 149 -9.14 16.20 -22.36
#